data_d515e4855af943f389ac77321ddaed5a
#
_entry.id   d515e4855af943f389ac77321ddaed5a
#
_cell.length_a   1.000
_cell.length_b   1.000
_cell.length_c   1.000
_cell.angle_alpha   90.00
_cell.angle_beta   90.00
_cell.angle_gamma   90.00
#
_symmetry.space_group_name_H-M   'P 1'
#
loop_
_entity.id
_entity.type
_entity.pdbx_description
1 polymer ?
#
loop_
_entity_poly.entity_id
_entity_poly.type
_entity_poly.pdbx_seq_one_letter_code
_entity_poly.pdbx_strand_id
1 'polypeptide(L)'
;MKMKPIEETIAGVLGIEFVEMQTDRVMATMPVHAATHQPFGQLHGGASVVLAESVASIGTWNLIDQENEIAVGLEINANHIRGKSDGLVTAIGTPLHRGRTTMVWDIKIVDEEENLICVSRCTVAIVKKKK
;
A
#
# COMPACT_ATOMS: atom_id res chain seq x y z
N MET A 1 6.50 -17.50 10.54
CA MET A 1 6.09 -17.39 9.12
C MET A 1 7.14 -16.61 8.37
N LYS A 2 7.65 -17.18 7.32
CA LYS A 2 8.70 -16.55 6.51
C LYS A 2 8.07 -15.71 5.41
N MET A 3 8.55 -14.48 5.22
CA MET A 3 8.07 -13.64 4.14
C MET A 3 8.52 -14.18 2.78
N LYS A 4 7.60 -14.20 1.83
CA LYS A 4 7.93 -14.43 0.43
C LYS A 4 8.62 -13.18 -0.15
N PRO A 5 9.48 -13.33 -1.15
CA PRO A 5 9.94 -12.16 -1.91
C PRO A 5 8.75 -11.39 -2.46
N ILE A 6 8.81 -10.07 -2.38
CA ILE A 6 7.69 -9.20 -2.81
C ILE A 6 7.31 -9.46 -4.27
N GLU A 7 8.30 -9.70 -5.13
CA GLU A 7 8.07 -9.96 -6.55
C GLU A 7 7.31 -11.27 -6.82
N GLU A 8 7.23 -12.17 -5.85
CA GLU A 8 6.46 -13.42 -5.96
C GLU A 8 5.05 -13.30 -5.38
N THR A 9 4.59 -12.08 -5.13
CA THR A 9 3.28 -11.80 -4.55
C THR A 9 2.46 -10.96 -5.51
N ILE A 10 1.25 -10.59 -5.09
CA ILE A 10 0.38 -9.69 -5.86
C ILE A 10 1.11 -8.38 -6.22
N ALA A 11 2.00 -7.92 -5.34
CA ALA A 11 2.78 -6.71 -5.61
C ALA A 11 3.64 -6.87 -6.86
N GLY A 12 4.27 -8.02 -7.03
CA GLY A 12 5.05 -8.32 -8.23
C GLY A 12 4.20 -8.35 -9.49
N VAL A 13 3.02 -8.97 -9.42
CA VAL A 13 2.09 -9.04 -10.56
C VAL A 13 1.66 -7.65 -11.00
N LEU A 14 1.38 -6.75 -10.05
CA LEU A 14 0.92 -5.40 -10.37
C LEU A 14 2.07 -4.43 -10.64
N GLY A 15 3.31 -4.84 -10.43
CA GLY A 15 4.48 -3.99 -10.65
C GLY A 15 4.74 -2.97 -9.56
N ILE A 16 4.30 -3.26 -8.34
CA ILE A 16 4.52 -2.36 -7.20
C ILE A 16 5.98 -2.39 -6.78
N GLU A 17 6.60 -1.21 -6.68
CA GLU A 17 7.97 -1.07 -6.22
C GLU A 17 8.04 -0.08 -5.06
N PHE A 18 8.66 -0.49 -3.95
CA PHE A 18 8.89 0.40 -2.83
C PHE A 18 10.11 1.27 -3.11
N VAL A 19 9.93 2.60 -3.03
CA VAL A 19 10.98 3.57 -3.35
C VAL A 19 11.45 4.38 -2.15
N GLU A 20 10.71 4.36 -1.04
CA GLU A 20 11.12 5.00 0.20
C GLU A 20 10.54 4.22 1.38
N MET A 21 11.36 3.99 2.41
CA MET A 21 10.95 3.25 3.61
C MET A 21 11.53 3.93 4.84
N GLN A 22 10.83 4.94 5.35
CA GLN A 22 11.21 5.65 6.56
C GLN A 22 10.21 5.36 7.67
N THR A 23 10.52 5.76 8.90
CA THR A 23 9.63 5.51 10.04
C THR A 23 8.35 6.31 9.97
N ASP A 24 8.37 7.45 9.31
CA ASP A 24 7.25 8.38 9.24
C ASP A 24 6.68 8.55 7.81
N ARG A 25 7.28 7.88 6.83
CA ARG A 25 6.80 7.96 5.44
C ARG A 25 7.27 6.76 4.65
N VAL A 26 6.33 6.15 3.93
CA VAL A 26 6.59 5.03 3.03
C VAL A 26 6.02 5.40 1.66
N MET A 27 6.81 5.16 0.61
CA MET A 27 6.37 5.43 -0.75
C MET A 27 6.58 4.21 -1.63
N ALA A 28 5.62 3.96 -2.52
CA ALA A 28 5.69 2.89 -3.50
C ALA A 28 5.04 3.35 -4.80
N THR A 29 5.53 2.83 -5.90
CA THR A 29 5.00 3.14 -7.24
C THR A 29 4.30 1.94 -7.83
N MET A 30 3.39 2.19 -8.78
CA MET A 30 2.70 1.13 -9.51
C MET A 30 2.41 1.62 -10.93
N PRO A 31 2.75 0.84 -11.96
CA PRO A 31 2.43 1.23 -13.33
C PRO A 31 0.93 1.10 -13.60
N VAL A 32 0.42 1.96 -14.48
CA VAL A 32 -0.96 1.88 -14.96
C VAL A 32 -0.91 1.26 -16.35
N HIS A 33 -1.28 -0.01 -16.43
CA HIS A 33 -1.21 -0.80 -17.66
C HIS A 33 -2.25 -1.92 -17.61
N ALA A 34 -2.18 -2.86 -18.54
CA ALA A 34 -3.19 -3.91 -18.66
C ALA A 34 -3.45 -4.67 -17.36
N ALA A 35 -2.40 -4.96 -16.57
CA ALA A 35 -2.55 -5.72 -15.32
C ALA A 35 -3.23 -4.92 -14.20
N THR A 36 -3.29 -3.60 -14.32
CA THR A 36 -3.92 -2.73 -13.32
C THR A 36 -5.13 -1.98 -13.88
N HIS A 37 -5.56 -2.29 -15.11
CA HIS A 37 -6.73 -1.67 -15.72
C HIS A 37 -8.04 -2.33 -15.32
N GLN A 38 -9.11 -1.53 -15.30
CA GLN A 38 -10.49 -2.02 -15.32
C GLN A 38 -10.97 -2.06 -16.79
N PRO A 39 -12.18 -2.60 -17.08
CA PRO A 39 -12.61 -2.84 -18.48
C PRO A 39 -12.64 -1.62 -19.40
N PHE A 40 -12.70 -0.40 -18.87
CA PHE A 40 -12.71 0.81 -19.69
C PHE A 40 -11.31 1.39 -19.93
N GLY A 41 -10.26 0.65 -19.57
CA GLY A 41 -8.88 1.06 -19.81
C GLY A 41 -8.34 2.10 -18.84
N GLN A 42 -8.96 2.23 -17.69
CA GLN A 42 -8.51 3.12 -16.63
C GLN A 42 -7.99 2.30 -15.46
N LEU A 43 -7.21 2.92 -14.60
CA LEU A 43 -6.71 2.29 -13.38
C LEU A 43 -7.86 1.73 -12.56
N HIS A 44 -7.79 0.45 -12.26
CA HIS A 44 -8.79 -0.25 -11.44
C HIS A 44 -8.68 0.24 -9.99
N GLY A 45 -9.83 0.63 -9.40
CA GLY A 45 -9.85 1.06 -8.02
C GLY A 45 -9.29 0.03 -7.06
N GLY A 46 -9.55 -1.26 -7.31
CA GLY A 46 -8.99 -2.34 -6.51
C GLY A 46 -7.47 -2.39 -6.56
N ALA A 47 -6.86 -2.06 -7.71
CA ALA A 47 -5.40 -2.02 -7.82
C ALA A 47 -4.83 -0.89 -6.96
N SER A 48 -5.49 0.28 -6.92
CA SER A 48 -5.12 1.37 -6.02
C SER A 48 -5.20 0.93 -4.56
N VAL A 49 -6.23 0.16 -4.20
CA VAL A 49 -6.39 -0.35 -2.82
C VAL A 49 -5.27 -1.35 -2.49
N VAL A 50 -4.90 -2.23 -3.42
CA VAL A 50 -3.76 -3.14 -3.20
C VAL A 50 -2.49 -2.34 -2.93
N LEU A 51 -2.23 -1.31 -3.72
CA LEU A 51 -1.07 -0.44 -3.55
C LEU A 51 -1.09 0.23 -2.18
N ALA A 52 -2.23 0.81 -1.80
CA ALA A 52 -2.38 1.52 -0.53
C ALA A 52 -2.21 0.57 0.67
N GLU A 53 -2.85 -0.59 0.63
CA GLU A 53 -2.75 -1.58 1.72
C GLU A 53 -1.34 -2.16 1.81
N SER A 54 -0.67 -2.36 0.68
CA SER A 54 0.72 -2.83 0.66
C SER A 54 1.65 -1.84 1.35
N VAL A 55 1.46 -0.55 1.08
CA VAL A 55 2.23 0.51 1.74
C VAL A 55 2.01 0.49 3.25
N ALA A 56 0.75 0.41 3.68
CA ALA A 56 0.43 0.42 5.11
C ALA A 56 0.95 -0.84 5.82
N SER A 57 0.78 -2.01 5.21
CA SER A 57 1.16 -3.28 5.81
C SER A 57 2.68 -3.44 5.91
N ILE A 58 3.40 -3.15 4.83
CA ILE A 58 4.86 -3.22 4.81
C ILE A 58 5.45 -2.12 5.68
N GLY A 59 4.85 -0.93 5.66
CA GLY A 59 5.28 0.16 6.55
C GLY A 59 5.16 -0.21 8.02
N THR A 60 4.06 -0.85 8.40
CA THR A 60 3.87 -1.35 9.77
C THR A 60 4.90 -2.43 10.10
N TRP A 61 5.06 -3.42 9.20
CA TRP A 61 6.01 -4.52 9.40
C TRP A 61 7.44 -3.99 9.62
N ASN A 62 7.81 -2.91 8.92
CA ASN A 62 9.12 -2.29 9.08
C ASN A 62 9.36 -1.70 10.47
N LEU A 63 8.30 -1.44 11.23
CA LEU A 63 8.36 -0.76 12.53
C LEU A 63 8.12 -1.68 13.75
N ILE A 64 7.79 -2.95 13.50
CA ILE A 64 7.45 -3.89 14.57
C ILE A 64 8.59 -4.87 14.86
N ASP A 65 8.42 -5.68 15.90
CA ASP A 65 9.36 -6.74 16.23
C ASP A 65 9.15 -7.92 15.27
N GLN A 66 9.93 -7.94 14.20
CA GLN A 66 9.78 -8.90 13.11
C GLN A 66 10.04 -10.34 13.50
N GLU A 67 10.72 -10.58 14.62
CA GLU A 67 10.93 -11.94 15.13
C GLU A 67 9.67 -12.51 15.76
N ASN A 68 8.89 -11.68 16.45
CA ASN A 68 7.76 -12.12 17.26
C ASN A 68 6.40 -11.65 16.78
N GLU A 69 6.37 -10.72 15.83
CA GLU A 69 5.13 -10.08 15.39
C GLU A 69 4.98 -10.10 13.88
N ILE A 70 3.72 -10.04 13.43
CA ILE A 70 3.38 -9.84 12.02
C ILE A 70 2.39 -8.69 11.91
N ALA A 71 2.32 -8.11 10.72
CA ALA A 71 1.37 -7.05 10.39
C ALA A 71 0.26 -7.63 9.52
N VAL A 72 -1.00 -7.38 9.90
CA VAL A 72 -2.18 -7.89 9.19
C VAL A 72 -3.17 -6.75 8.98
N GLY A 73 -3.56 -6.51 7.73
CA GLY A 73 -4.56 -5.48 7.42
C GLY A 73 -5.91 -5.83 8.04
N LEU A 74 -6.52 -4.85 8.71
CA LEU A 74 -7.83 -5.01 9.34
C LEU A 74 -8.94 -4.33 8.56
N GLU A 75 -8.70 -3.12 8.10
CA GLU A 75 -9.71 -2.33 7.42
C GLU A 75 -9.00 -1.36 6.49
N ILE A 76 -9.58 -1.16 5.32
CA ILE A 76 -9.12 -0.15 4.39
C ILE A 76 -10.33 0.45 3.69
N ASN A 77 -10.30 1.75 3.47
CA ASN A 77 -11.28 2.44 2.65
C ASN A 77 -10.54 3.34 1.67
N ALA A 78 -11.20 3.70 0.59
CA ALA A 78 -10.58 4.50 -0.44
C ALA A 78 -11.63 5.33 -1.16
N ASN A 79 -11.25 6.54 -1.54
CA ASN A 79 -12.04 7.38 -2.43
C ASN A 79 -11.19 7.61 -3.68
N HIS A 80 -11.73 7.21 -4.83
CA HIS A 80 -11.07 7.37 -6.12
C HIS A 80 -11.46 8.74 -6.69
N ILE A 81 -10.48 9.62 -6.80
CA ILE A 81 -10.72 11.03 -7.10
C ILE A 81 -10.63 11.30 -8.59
N ARG A 82 -9.67 10.64 -9.29
CA ARG A 82 -9.37 10.94 -10.67
C ARG A 82 -8.96 9.67 -11.42
N GLY A 83 -9.41 9.52 -12.66
CA GLY A 83 -9.02 8.40 -13.52
C GLY A 83 -7.60 8.56 -14.04
N LYS A 84 -7.01 7.42 -14.44
CA LYS A 84 -5.66 7.38 -15.02
C LYS A 84 -5.61 6.22 -16.00
N SER A 85 -5.16 6.47 -17.24
CA SER A 85 -5.17 5.44 -18.28
C SER A 85 -3.80 4.83 -18.57
N ASP A 86 -2.71 5.50 -18.19
CA ASP A 86 -1.35 5.03 -18.44
C ASP A 86 -0.37 5.65 -17.45
N GLY A 87 0.90 5.35 -17.61
CA GLY A 87 1.95 5.96 -16.81
C GLY A 87 2.14 5.31 -15.45
N LEU A 88 2.39 6.13 -14.44
CA LEU A 88 2.79 5.68 -13.12
C LEU A 88 2.02 6.42 -12.05
N VAL A 89 1.63 5.71 -11.00
CA VAL A 89 1.09 6.34 -9.78
C VAL A 89 2.03 6.04 -8.62
N THR A 90 2.07 6.96 -7.66
CA THR A 90 2.88 6.85 -6.45
C THR A 90 1.98 6.95 -5.22
N ALA A 91 2.07 5.96 -4.36
CA ALA A 91 1.40 5.99 -3.06
C ALA A 91 2.34 6.56 -2.02
N ILE A 92 1.82 7.48 -1.20
CA ILE A 92 2.57 8.12 -0.12
C ILE A 92 1.81 7.83 1.17
N GLY A 93 2.38 6.98 2.02
CA GLY A 93 1.79 6.59 3.28
C GLY A 93 2.48 7.27 4.46
N THR A 94 1.67 7.82 5.36
CA THR A 94 2.16 8.40 6.61
C THR A 94 1.33 7.84 7.77
N PRO A 95 1.97 7.45 8.90
CA PRO A 95 1.22 6.93 10.03
C PRO A 95 0.48 8.07 10.74
N LEU A 96 -0.82 7.88 10.96
CA LEU A 96 -1.65 8.77 11.75
C LEU A 96 -1.65 8.36 13.22
N HIS A 97 -1.49 7.05 13.46
CA HIS A 97 -1.47 6.48 14.81
C HIS A 97 -0.53 5.28 14.80
N ARG A 98 0.41 5.27 15.72
CA ARG A 98 1.31 4.15 15.92
C ARG A 98 1.09 3.61 17.33
N GLY A 99 0.22 2.61 17.41
CA GLY A 99 -0.11 1.95 18.68
C GLY A 99 0.66 0.66 18.85
N ARG A 100 0.45 0.02 20.01
CA ARG A 100 1.09 -1.25 20.33
C ARG A 100 0.49 -2.43 19.56
N THR A 101 -0.81 -2.38 19.29
CA THR A 101 -1.53 -3.47 18.64
C THR A 101 -2.13 -3.08 17.29
N THR A 102 -2.16 -1.80 16.97
CA THR A 102 -2.67 -1.30 15.70
C THR A 102 -1.88 -0.09 15.24
N MET A 103 -1.82 0.08 13.91
CA MET A 103 -1.38 1.32 13.29
C MET A 103 -2.46 1.78 12.33
N VAL A 104 -2.64 3.09 12.23
CA VAL A 104 -3.56 3.69 11.25
C VAL A 104 -2.72 4.55 10.31
N TRP A 105 -2.88 4.32 9.02
CA TRP A 105 -2.14 5.01 7.98
C TRP A 105 -3.05 5.88 7.12
N ASP A 106 -2.56 7.05 6.75
CA ASP A 106 -3.10 7.86 5.67
C ASP A 106 -2.29 7.55 4.42
N ILE A 107 -2.96 7.25 3.32
CA ILE A 107 -2.27 7.01 2.06
C ILE A 107 -2.89 7.88 0.97
N LYS A 108 -2.06 8.64 0.28
CA LYS A 108 -2.46 9.40 -0.90
C LYS A 108 -1.75 8.81 -2.11
N ILE A 109 -2.51 8.60 -3.18
CA ILE A 109 -1.95 8.14 -4.45
C ILE A 109 -2.03 9.30 -5.43
N VAL A 110 -0.90 9.62 -6.05
CA VAL A 110 -0.78 10.74 -6.98
C VAL A 110 -0.20 10.26 -8.31
N ASP A 111 -0.44 11.02 -9.37
CA ASP A 111 0.16 10.76 -10.67
C ASP A 111 1.52 11.46 -10.82
N GLU A 112 2.12 11.42 -12.01
CA GLU A 112 3.44 11.99 -12.27
C GLU A 112 3.46 13.52 -12.13
N GLU A 113 2.30 14.17 -12.22
CA GLU A 113 2.16 15.62 -12.07
C GLU A 113 1.63 16.00 -10.69
N GLU A 114 1.63 15.04 -9.75
CA GLU A 114 1.14 15.21 -8.37
C GLU A 114 -0.36 15.48 -8.28
N ASN A 115 -1.13 15.13 -9.31
CA ASN A 115 -2.60 15.15 -9.22
C ASN A 115 -3.06 14.00 -8.34
N LEU A 116 -4.02 14.29 -7.46
CA LEU A 116 -4.55 13.28 -6.54
C LEU A 116 -5.43 12.28 -7.29
N ILE A 117 -5.06 11.00 -7.20
CA ILE A 117 -5.77 9.88 -7.82
C ILE A 117 -6.68 9.19 -6.81
N CYS A 118 -6.19 9.00 -5.58
CA CYS A 118 -6.92 8.24 -4.56
C CYS A 118 -6.51 8.71 -3.17
N VAL A 119 -7.49 8.73 -2.26
CA VAL A 119 -7.25 8.97 -0.83
C VAL A 119 -7.72 7.73 -0.08
N SER A 120 -6.86 7.20 0.78
CA SER A 120 -7.12 5.95 1.49
C SER A 120 -6.71 6.07 2.95
N ARG A 121 -7.40 5.30 3.79
CA ARG A 121 -7.00 5.10 5.19
C ARG A 121 -7.00 3.60 5.45
N CYS A 122 -5.95 3.13 6.10
CA CYS A 122 -5.78 1.70 6.37
C CYS A 122 -5.40 1.49 7.83
N THR A 123 -6.10 0.55 8.48
CA THR A 123 -5.77 0.10 9.84
C THR A 123 -5.11 -1.27 9.73
N VAL A 124 -3.95 -1.39 10.35
CA VAL A 124 -3.14 -2.61 10.34
C VAL A 124 -3.00 -3.12 11.77
N ALA A 125 -3.29 -4.40 11.98
CA ALA A 125 -3.10 -5.06 13.26
C ALA A 125 -1.66 -5.54 13.41
N ILE A 126 -1.14 -5.41 14.62
CA ILE A 126 0.15 -5.99 15.00
C ILE A 126 -0.18 -7.20 15.88
N VAL A 127 0.08 -8.39 15.37
CA VAL A 127 -0.27 -9.63 16.07
C VAL A 127 0.97 -10.47 16.32
N LYS A 128 0.97 -11.22 17.43
CA LYS A 128 2.10 -12.08 17.75
C LYS A 128 2.10 -13.32 16.87
N LYS A 129 3.29 -13.74 16.46
CA LYS A 129 3.44 -14.99 15.72
C LYS A 129 3.03 -16.16 16.59
N LYS A 130 2.39 -17.15 15.98
CA LYS A 130 2.12 -18.42 16.63
C LYS A 130 3.43 -19.17 16.80
N LYS A 131 3.59 -19.78 17.98
CA LYS A 131 4.73 -20.65 18.24
C LYS A 131 4.49 -22.04 17.65
#